data_df5b360e45d2e80c2a09dd60ff21a4c4
#
_entry.id   df5b360e45d2e80c2a09dd60ff21a4c4
#
_cell.length_a   1.000
_cell.length_b   1.000
_cell.length_c   1.000
_cell.angle_alpha   90.00
_cell.angle_beta   90.00
_cell.angle_gamma   90.00
#
_symmetry.space_group_name_H-M   'P 1'
#
loop_
_entity.id
_entity.type
_entity.pdbx_description
1 polymer ?
#
loop_
_entity_poly.entity_id
_entity_poly.type
_entity_poly.pdbx_seq_one_letter_code
_entity_poly.pdbx_strand_id
1 'polypeptide(L)'
;MTTKIRGAAVVAQQRILELTAQWINMPNTKTVHVPHLGGIDAAYQMPHPYDPAKPTVVLVNSFTTSSELYKSQYANKDLTNALNLISIELLGHGQTRTSTNNFTYWDTAIMNLQVLEALDIRGKVFVLGTSQGGWICVRMALLAPEKIAGIIPLGTSMDYESERTRQLGCWQGFDALGGTIQEWTTTTPTPDFVPTDDYCNFLIDVGFGQDVPAETRKFWTETIKSNYQGDDGRRRARMAAINLRERDGLHSRLSDVKCPVLWMHGTSDQVYSVANAEEEIKLFTNCDAKLQVVEGGQHFLSFSHPEIVDSALLQFVKKHA
;
A
#
# COMPACT_ATOMS: atom_id res chain seq x y z
N MET A 1 37.15 -17.92 9.03
CA MET A 1 36.27 -16.80 9.41
C MET A 1 36.26 -15.66 8.37
N THR A 2 37.35 -15.40 7.68
CA THR A 2 37.52 -14.32 6.69
C THR A 2 36.73 -14.49 5.35
N THR A 3 36.45 -15.70 4.92
CA THR A 3 35.77 -15.97 3.61
C THR A 3 34.26 -15.73 3.65
N LYS A 4 33.60 -15.98 4.80
CA LYS A 4 32.17 -15.73 4.98
C LYS A 4 31.84 -14.22 5.05
N ILE A 5 32.75 -13.42 5.62
CA ILE A 5 32.58 -11.96 5.75
C ILE A 5 32.73 -11.29 4.37
N ARG A 6 33.62 -11.78 3.51
CA ARG A 6 33.78 -11.26 2.14
C ARG A 6 32.57 -11.59 1.26
N GLY A 7 31.94 -12.76 1.42
CA GLY A 7 30.72 -13.10 0.69
C GLY A 7 29.53 -12.21 1.03
N ALA A 8 29.31 -11.93 2.32
CA ALA A 8 28.23 -11.06 2.76
C ALA A 8 28.40 -9.59 2.28
N ALA A 9 29.65 -9.09 2.29
CA ALA A 9 29.94 -7.72 1.79
C ALA A 9 29.72 -7.59 0.28
N VAL A 10 30.08 -8.61 -0.50
CA VAL A 10 29.85 -8.63 -1.96
C VAL A 10 28.36 -8.69 -2.29
N VAL A 11 27.59 -9.49 -1.58
CA VAL A 11 26.12 -9.58 -1.75
C VAL A 11 25.45 -8.26 -1.36
N ALA A 12 25.89 -7.61 -0.27
CA ALA A 12 25.38 -6.32 0.15
C ALA A 12 25.72 -5.22 -0.89
N GLN A 13 26.93 -5.23 -1.42
CA GLN A 13 27.36 -4.25 -2.43
C GLN A 13 26.67 -4.45 -3.78
N GLN A 14 26.41 -5.70 -4.17
CA GLN A 14 25.64 -6.01 -5.36
C GLN A 14 24.17 -5.60 -5.20
N ARG A 15 23.59 -5.79 -4.01
CA ARG A 15 22.23 -5.34 -3.67
C ARG A 15 22.11 -3.80 -3.66
N ILE A 16 23.15 -3.08 -3.23
CA ILE A 16 23.22 -1.61 -3.28
C ILE A 16 23.26 -1.14 -4.74
N LEU A 17 24.07 -1.78 -5.60
CA LEU A 17 24.15 -1.45 -7.02
C LEU A 17 22.83 -1.77 -7.77
N GLU A 18 22.17 -2.84 -7.43
CA GLU A 18 20.85 -3.20 -7.96
C GLU A 18 19.77 -2.22 -7.50
N LEU A 19 19.79 -1.81 -6.24
CA LEU A 19 18.91 -0.77 -5.72
C LEU A 19 19.15 0.58 -6.39
N THR A 20 20.40 1.01 -6.57
CA THR A 20 20.73 2.27 -7.29
C THR A 20 20.34 2.21 -8.77
N ALA A 21 20.49 1.08 -9.44
CA ALA A 21 20.03 0.89 -10.81
C ALA A 21 18.49 0.93 -10.93
N GLN A 22 17.75 0.51 -9.89
CA GLN A 22 16.28 0.58 -9.83
C GLN A 22 15.74 2.00 -9.77
N TRP A 23 16.52 2.98 -9.23
CA TRP A 23 16.10 4.38 -9.18
C TRP A 23 16.09 5.05 -10.57
N ILE A 24 16.85 4.52 -11.52
CA ILE A 24 17.04 5.12 -12.85
C ILE A 24 15.87 4.81 -13.80
N ASN A 25 15.02 3.81 -13.49
CA ASN A 25 14.00 3.28 -14.40
C ASN A 25 12.56 3.28 -13.81
N MET A 26 12.28 4.14 -12.82
CA MET A 26 10.89 4.25 -12.33
C MET A 26 9.98 4.84 -13.39
N PRO A 27 8.77 4.31 -13.58
CA PRO A 27 7.80 4.91 -14.48
C PRO A 27 7.42 6.31 -13.98
N ASN A 28 7.24 7.24 -14.91
CA ASN A 28 6.75 8.58 -14.58
C ASN A 28 5.34 8.48 -13.99
N THR A 29 5.10 9.18 -12.90
CA THR A 29 3.75 9.35 -12.35
C THR A 29 2.91 10.16 -13.34
N LYS A 30 1.75 9.62 -13.69
CA LYS A 30 0.73 10.24 -14.54
C LYS A 30 -0.51 10.51 -13.72
N THR A 31 -1.39 11.38 -14.20
CA THR A 31 -2.69 11.63 -13.60
C THR A 31 -3.81 11.34 -14.59
N VAL A 32 -4.94 10.90 -14.07
CA VAL A 32 -6.20 10.78 -14.81
C VAL A 32 -7.31 11.37 -13.96
N HIS A 33 -8.18 12.14 -14.62
CA HIS A 33 -9.32 12.76 -13.95
C HIS A 33 -10.48 11.78 -13.82
N VAL A 34 -11.06 11.67 -12.62
CA VAL A 34 -12.26 10.86 -12.33
C VAL A 34 -13.28 11.70 -11.58
N PRO A 35 -14.60 11.47 -11.80
CA PRO A 35 -15.66 12.38 -11.33
C PRO A 35 -16.01 12.27 -9.85
N HIS A 36 -15.55 11.21 -9.14
CA HIS A 36 -15.90 11.00 -7.73
C HIS A 36 -15.55 12.20 -6.85
N LEU A 37 -16.32 12.47 -5.82
CA LEU A 37 -16.16 13.60 -4.88
C LEU A 37 -16.09 15.00 -5.56
N GLY A 38 -16.70 15.15 -6.71
CA GLY A 38 -16.68 16.39 -7.47
C GLY A 38 -15.42 16.61 -8.31
N GLY A 39 -14.61 15.58 -8.47
CA GLY A 39 -13.39 15.55 -9.27
C GLY A 39 -12.15 15.18 -8.47
N ILE A 40 -11.44 14.17 -8.97
CA ILE A 40 -10.16 13.71 -8.44
C ILE A 40 -9.18 13.59 -9.60
N ASP A 41 -8.01 14.20 -9.47
CA ASP A 41 -6.87 13.93 -10.33
C ASP A 41 -6.07 12.80 -9.69
N ALA A 42 -6.41 11.59 -10.08
CA ALA A 42 -5.82 10.37 -9.51
C ALA A 42 -4.46 10.09 -10.14
N ALA A 43 -3.44 9.99 -9.31
CA ALA A 43 -2.09 9.68 -9.74
C ALA A 43 -1.88 8.16 -9.86
N TYR A 44 -1.18 7.75 -10.91
CA TYR A 44 -0.86 6.35 -11.16
C TYR A 44 0.49 6.18 -11.87
N GLN A 45 1.05 4.98 -11.76
CA GLN A 45 2.24 4.56 -12.51
C GLN A 45 1.98 3.22 -13.21
N MET A 46 2.51 3.08 -14.42
CA MET A 46 2.57 1.84 -15.19
C MET A 46 3.97 1.70 -15.77
N PRO A 47 4.71 0.60 -15.48
CA PRO A 47 6.07 0.42 -16.00
C PRO A 47 6.11 0.19 -17.51
N HIS A 48 5.04 -0.37 -18.08
CA HIS A 48 4.88 -0.66 -19.50
C HIS A 48 3.51 -0.22 -20.01
N PRO A 49 3.35 0.03 -21.30
CA PRO A 49 2.03 0.21 -21.91
C PRO A 49 1.10 -0.97 -21.59
N TYR A 50 -0.19 -0.68 -21.43
CA TYR A 50 -1.20 -1.70 -21.19
C TYR A 50 -1.28 -2.70 -22.36
N ASP A 51 -1.24 -3.97 -22.05
CA ASP A 51 -1.40 -5.09 -22.98
C ASP A 51 -2.68 -5.86 -22.62
N PRO A 52 -3.74 -5.82 -23.42
CA PRO A 52 -5.01 -6.50 -23.11
C PRO A 52 -4.90 -8.03 -23.11
N ALA A 53 -3.80 -8.60 -23.59
CA ALA A 53 -3.56 -10.04 -23.54
C ALA A 53 -2.99 -10.53 -22.20
N LYS A 54 -2.57 -9.61 -21.32
CA LYS A 54 -2.00 -9.94 -20.01
C LYS A 54 -3.00 -9.68 -18.88
N PRO A 55 -3.01 -10.52 -17.84
CA PRO A 55 -3.71 -10.21 -16.59
C PRO A 55 -3.21 -8.88 -16.01
N THR A 56 -4.11 -8.12 -15.39
CA THR A 56 -3.79 -6.84 -14.76
C THR A 56 -3.80 -6.94 -13.25
N VAL A 57 -2.77 -6.39 -12.60
CA VAL A 57 -2.67 -6.25 -11.17
C VAL A 57 -2.63 -4.76 -10.79
N VAL A 58 -3.60 -4.35 -10.01
CA VAL A 58 -3.63 -3.03 -9.37
C VAL A 58 -2.84 -3.10 -8.08
N LEU A 59 -1.89 -2.19 -7.88
CA LEU A 59 -1.05 -2.06 -6.69
C LEU A 59 -1.51 -0.84 -5.90
N VAL A 60 -1.93 -1.04 -4.66
CA VAL A 60 -2.48 0.03 -3.80
C VAL A 60 -1.53 0.28 -2.64
N ASN A 61 -0.95 1.47 -2.61
CA ASN A 61 0.09 1.84 -1.64
C ASN A 61 -0.44 1.96 -0.19
N SER A 62 0.47 2.19 0.74
CA SER A 62 0.19 2.32 2.16
C SER A 62 0.14 3.79 2.61
N PHE A 63 -0.24 3.99 3.87
CA PHE A 63 -0.25 5.29 4.54
C PHE A 63 1.07 6.04 4.36
N THR A 64 0.99 7.30 3.95
CA THR A 64 2.10 8.23 3.66
C THR A 64 3.11 7.80 2.60
N THR A 65 2.91 6.65 1.95
CA THR A 65 3.73 6.21 0.82
C THR A 65 3.13 6.66 -0.52
N SER A 66 3.78 6.30 -1.60
CA SER A 66 3.36 6.54 -2.99
C SER A 66 3.54 5.28 -3.83
N SER A 67 3.35 5.38 -5.12
CA SER A 67 3.63 4.32 -6.10
C SER A 67 5.06 3.77 -6.00
N GLU A 68 6.00 4.56 -5.48
CA GLU A 68 7.40 4.19 -5.24
C GLU A 68 7.58 2.99 -4.30
N LEU A 69 6.54 2.65 -3.51
CA LEU A 69 6.55 1.46 -2.66
C LEU A 69 6.76 0.17 -3.47
N TYR A 70 6.34 0.18 -4.74
CA TYR A 70 6.34 -1.00 -5.63
C TYR A 70 7.49 -1.01 -6.64
N LYS A 71 8.54 -0.22 -6.41
CA LYS A 71 9.68 -0.18 -7.33
C LYS A 71 10.36 -1.52 -7.56
N SER A 72 10.40 -2.38 -6.54
CA SER A 72 10.95 -3.74 -6.66
C SER A 72 10.11 -4.59 -7.61
N GLN A 73 8.77 -4.50 -7.53
CA GLN A 73 7.83 -5.17 -8.41
C GLN A 73 7.96 -4.69 -9.86
N TYR A 74 8.17 -3.38 -10.05
CA TYR A 74 8.40 -2.81 -11.39
C TYR A 74 9.72 -3.22 -12.01
N ALA A 75 10.75 -3.43 -11.19
CA ALA A 75 12.05 -3.90 -11.63
C ALA A 75 12.06 -5.41 -11.96
N ASN A 76 11.11 -6.17 -11.42
CA ASN A 76 11.01 -7.61 -11.62
C ASN A 76 10.53 -7.94 -13.05
N LYS A 77 11.44 -8.51 -13.86
CA LYS A 77 11.14 -8.86 -15.26
C LYS A 77 10.12 -9.98 -15.40
N ASP A 78 10.09 -10.92 -14.46
CA ASP A 78 9.12 -12.01 -14.49
C ASP A 78 7.71 -11.49 -14.30
N LEU A 79 7.53 -10.51 -13.37
CA LEU A 79 6.25 -9.83 -13.18
C LEU A 79 5.87 -8.99 -14.40
N THR A 80 6.73 -8.09 -14.86
CA THR A 80 6.40 -7.13 -15.91
C THR A 80 6.25 -7.77 -17.29
N ASN A 81 6.88 -8.92 -17.53
CA ASN A 81 6.66 -9.72 -18.74
C ASN A 81 5.33 -10.47 -18.72
N ALA A 82 4.88 -10.94 -17.55
CA ALA A 82 3.68 -11.74 -17.41
C ALA A 82 2.40 -10.91 -17.17
N LEU A 83 2.51 -9.73 -16.57
CA LEU A 83 1.39 -8.96 -16.02
C LEU A 83 1.43 -7.51 -16.49
N ASN A 84 0.25 -6.88 -16.58
CA ASN A 84 0.15 -5.43 -16.48
C ASN A 84 0.21 -5.06 -15.00
N LEU A 85 1.14 -4.21 -14.61
CA LEU A 85 1.20 -3.63 -13.28
C LEU A 85 0.76 -2.17 -13.34
N ILE A 86 -0.20 -1.80 -12.53
CA ILE A 86 -0.62 -0.41 -12.36
C ILE A 86 -0.70 -0.09 -10.86
N SER A 87 0.08 0.87 -10.37
CA SER A 87 -0.16 1.42 -9.05
C SER A 87 -1.04 2.65 -9.14
N ILE A 88 -1.99 2.76 -8.21
CA ILE A 88 -2.89 3.91 -8.08
C ILE A 88 -2.67 4.48 -6.67
N GLU A 89 -2.29 5.75 -6.60
CA GLU A 89 -2.01 6.41 -5.32
C GLU A 89 -3.29 6.78 -4.59
N LEU A 90 -3.34 6.44 -3.31
CA LEU A 90 -4.50 6.67 -2.44
C LEU A 90 -4.92 8.14 -2.40
N LEU A 91 -6.19 8.42 -2.10
CA LEU A 91 -6.66 9.77 -1.77
C LEU A 91 -5.83 10.38 -0.63
N GLY A 92 -5.40 11.62 -0.82
CA GLY A 92 -4.55 12.34 0.13
C GLY A 92 -3.08 11.95 0.10
N HIS A 93 -2.65 11.02 -0.77
CA HIS A 93 -1.28 10.52 -0.84
C HIS A 93 -0.60 10.91 -2.17
N GLY A 94 0.73 10.85 -2.16
CA GLY A 94 1.54 11.05 -3.35
C GLY A 94 1.13 12.27 -4.15
N GLN A 95 0.83 12.08 -5.42
CA GLN A 95 0.39 13.13 -6.35
C GLN A 95 -1.12 13.13 -6.62
N THR A 96 -1.91 12.26 -5.99
CA THR A 96 -3.38 12.28 -6.08
C THR A 96 -3.94 13.56 -5.44
N ARG A 97 -4.79 14.28 -6.17
CA ARG A 97 -5.36 15.57 -5.74
C ARG A 97 -6.88 15.56 -5.82
N THR A 98 -7.50 16.22 -4.84
CA THR A 98 -8.94 16.50 -4.79
C THR A 98 -9.19 17.76 -3.96
N SER A 99 -10.26 18.46 -4.25
CA SER A 99 -10.70 19.64 -3.48
C SER A 99 -11.44 19.26 -2.20
N THR A 100 -11.92 18.02 -2.04
CA THR A 100 -12.63 17.60 -0.83
C THR A 100 -11.72 17.56 0.39
N ASN A 101 -12.28 17.89 1.55
CA ASN A 101 -11.61 17.81 2.84
C ASN A 101 -12.01 16.56 3.63
N ASN A 102 -12.92 15.75 3.10
CA ASN A 102 -13.41 14.53 3.73
C ASN A 102 -13.48 13.42 2.69
N PHE A 103 -12.92 12.28 3.03
CA PHE A 103 -13.01 11.05 2.24
C PHE A 103 -12.81 9.84 3.17
N THR A 104 -13.24 8.70 2.72
CA THR A 104 -13.14 7.42 3.39
C THR A 104 -12.34 6.43 2.55
N TYR A 105 -12.08 5.25 3.08
CA TYR A 105 -11.49 4.16 2.31
C TYR A 105 -12.41 3.68 1.17
N TRP A 106 -13.73 3.84 1.31
CA TRP A 106 -14.69 3.57 0.24
C TRP A 106 -14.51 4.53 -0.93
N ASP A 107 -14.27 5.81 -0.65
CA ASP A 107 -14.03 6.80 -1.70
C ASP A 107 -12.76 6.49 -2.50
N THR A 108 -11.71 6.02 -1.83
CA THR A 108 -10.49 5.56 -2.51
C THR A 108 -10.77 4.33 -3.38
N ALA A 109 -11.56 3.36 -2.89
CA ALA A 109 -11.93 2.19 -3.68
C ALA A 109 -12.76 2.57 -4.92
N ILE A 110 -13.72 3.50 -4.79
CA ILE A 110 -14.51 4.04 -5.91
C ILE A 110 -13.59 4.76 -6.91
N MET A 111 -12.68 5.62 -6.42
CA MET A 111 -11.69 6.29 -7.27
C MET A 111 -10.88 5.28 -8.08
N ASN A 112 -10.35 4.22 -7.44
CA ASN A 112 -9.56 3.21 -8.12
C ASN A 112 -10.36 2.50 -9.23
N LEU A 113 -11.63 2.16 -8.97
CA LEU A 113 -12.51 1.56 -9.98
C LEU A 113 -12.76 2.52 -11.17
N GLN A 114 -12.95 3.81 -10.90
CA GLN A 114 -13.11 4.83 -11.94
C GLN A 114 -11.82 5.07 -12.73
N VAL A 115 -10.64 4.98 -12.09
CA VAL A 115 -9.34 5.04 -12.77
C VAL A 115 -9.21 3.91 -13.79
N LEU A 116 -9.59 2.68 -13.43
CA LEU A 116 -9.58 1.56 -14.37
C LEU A 116 -10.48 1.80 -15.58
N GLU A 117 -11.66 2.38 -15.36
CA GLU A 117 -12.57 2.76 -16.44
C GLU A 117 -11.98 3.86 -17.33
N ALA A 118 -11.44 4.91 -16.73
CA ALA A 118 -10.88 6.05 -17.46
C ALA A 118 -9.63 5.68 -18.28
N LEU A 119 -8.91 4.64 -17.87
CA LEU A 119 -7.75 4.09 -18.59
C LEU A 119 -8.13 2.97 -19.58
N ASP A 120 -9.42 2.69 -19.78
CA ASP A 120 -9.94 1.61 -20.62
C ASP A 120 -9.34 0.23 -20.27
N ILE A 121 -9.08 -0.02 -18.99
CA ILE A 121 -8.61 -1.32 -18.51
C ILE A 121 -9.81 -2.25 -18.43
N ARG A 122 -9.87 -3.19 -19.37
CA ARG A 122 -10.99 -4.12 -19.55
C ARG A 122 -10.72 -5.44 -18.84
N GLY A 123 -11.84 -6.15 -18.58
CA GLY A 123 -11.81 -7.44 -17.90
C GLY A 123 -11.65 -7.31 -16.39
N LYS A 124 -11.47 -8.46 -15.75
CA LYS A 124 -11.23 -8.51 -14.30
C LYS A 124 -9.78 -8.21 -13.99
N VAL A 125 -9.56 -7.56 -12.84
CA VAL A 125 -8.22 -7.26 -12.34
C VAL A 125 -7.97 -7.94 -11.00
N PHE A 126 -6.72 -8.23 -10.72
CA PHE A 126 -6.26 -8.58 -9.38
C PHE A 126 -5.88 -7.30 -8.63
N VAL A 127 -6.03 -7.28 -7.30
CA VAL A 127 -5.66 -6.12 -6.50
C VAL A 127 -4.74 -6.54 -5.38
N LEU A 128 -3.52 -6.02 -5.36
CA LEU A 128 -2.57 -6.16 -4.28
C LEU A 128 -2.51 -4.85 -3.51
N GLY A 129 -2.69 -4.90 -2.20
CA GLY A 129 -2.66 -3.71 -1.36
C GLY A 129 -1.87 -3.89 -0.08
N THR A 130 -0.98 -2.95 0.20
CA THR A 130 -0.14 -2.97 1.39
C THR A 130 -0.77 -2.15 2.50
N SER A 131 -0.91 -2.71 3.71
CA SER A 131 -1.43 -2.02 4.89
C SER A 131 -2.79 -1.36 4.58
N GLN A 132 -2.87 -0.04 4.61
CA GLN A 132 -4.06 0.74 4.21
C GLN A 132 -4.61 0.28 2.84
N GLY A 133 -3.74 -0.05 1.90
CA GLY A 133 -4.12 -0.61 0.60
C GLY A 133 -4.86 -1.94 0.71
N GLY A 134 -4.61 -2.74 1.75
CA GLY A 134 -5.31 -3.99 2.01
C GLY A 134 -6.80 -3.78 2.30
N TRP A 135 -7.16 -2.78 3.11
CA TRP A 135 -8.57 -2.39 3.29
C TRP A 135 -9.23 -1.94 2.00
N ILE A 136 -8.45 -1.25 1.13
CA ILE A 136 -8.95 -0.78 -0.17
C ILE A 136 -9.20 -1.96 -1.12
N CYS A 137 -8.30 -2.96 -1.15
CA CYS A 137 -8.50 -4.18 -1.95
C CYS A 137 -9.84 -4.84 -1.66
N VAL A 138 -10.15 -5.04 -0.38
CA VAL A 138 -11.42 -5.69 0.04
C VAL A 138 -12.61 -4.83 -0.35
N ARG A 139 -12.53 -3.50 -0.16
CA ARG A 139 -13.62 -2.59 -0.57
C ARG A 139 -13.85 -2.58 -2.07
N MET A 140 -12.80 -2.67 -2.88
CA MET A 140 -12.95 -2.82 -4.34
C MET A 140 -13.66 -4.12 -4.69
N ALA A 141 -13.32 -5.25 -4.04
CA ALA A 141 -13.97 -6.52 -4.25
C ALA A 141 -15.44 -6.54 -3.82
N LEU A 142 -15.79 -5.79 -2.76
CA LEU A 142 -17.18 -5.64 -2.29
C LEU A 142 -18.01 -4.73 -3.20
N LEU A 143 -17.42 -3.66 -3.74
CA LEU A 143 -18.11 -2.69 -4.60
C LEU A 143 -18.34 -3.21 -6.03
N ALA A 144 -17.39 -3.97 -6.57
CA ALA A 144 -17.41 -4.42 -7.96
C ALA A 144 -16.92 -5.87 -8.10
N PRO A 145 -17.65 -6.86 -7.53
CA PRO A 145 -17.24 -8.26 -7.54
C PRO A 145 -17.08 -8.84 -8.96
N GLU A 146 -17.78 -8.25 -9.94
CA GLU A 146 -17.67 -8.62 -11.34
C GLU A 146 -16.36 -8.10 -12.00
N LYS A 147 -15.71 -7.09 -11.41
CA LYS A 147 -14.45 -6.50 -11.91
C LYS A 147 -13.21 -7.04 -11.21
N ILE A 148 -13.34 -7.70 -10.05
CA ILE A 148 -12.20 -8.16 -9.26
C ILE A 148 -12.05 -9.68 -9.42
N ALA A 149 -10.89 -10.11 -9.92
CA ALA A 149 -10.54 -11.52 -10.13
C ALA A 149 -9.98 -12.16 -8.84
N GLY A 150 -9.31 -11.38 -7.98
CA GLY A 150 -8.75 -11.83 -6.72
C GLY A 150 -8.06 -10.69 -6.00
N ILE A 151 -7.85 -10.84 -4.69
CA ILE A 151 -7.20 -9.82 -3.85
C ILE A 151 -6.03 -10.41 -3.08
N ILE A 152 -4.99 -9.58 -2.92
CA ILE A 152 -3.76 -9.92 -2.18
C ILE A 152 -3.47 -8.83 -1.13
N PRO A 153 -4.11 -8.87 0.05
CA PRO A 153 -3.80 -7.97 1.15
C PRO A 153 -2.43 -8.31 1.77
N LEU A 154 -1.58 -7.31 1.98
CA LEU A 154 -0.26 -7.45 2.61
C LEU A 154 -0.19 -6.65 3.90
N GLY A 155 0.24 -7.27 5.02
CA GLY A 155 0.51 -6.59 6.29
C GLY A 155 -0.62 -5.65 6.73
N THR A 156 -1.83 -6.15 6.84
CA THR A 156 -3.03 -5.35 7.08
C THR A 156 -3.93 -5.98 8.15
N SER A 157 -5.04 -5.34 8.45
CA SER A 157 -6.17 -5.86 9.24
C SER A 157 -7.47 -5.58 8.49
N MET A 158 -8.57 -6.16 8.90
CA MET A 158 -9.92 -5.92 8.36
C MET A 158 -10.86 -5.30 9.39
N ASP A 159 -10.33 -4.99 10.55
CA ASP A 159 -11.08 -4.33 11.63
C ASP A 159 -10.65 -2.85 11.78
N TYR A 160 -11.48 -2.06 12.45
CA TYR A 160 -11.05 -0.80 13.06
C TYR A 160 -10.19 -1.09 14.30
N GLU A 161 -9.73 -0.08 15.03
CA GLU A 161 -8.93 -0.26 16.24
C GLU A 161 -9.82 -0.66 17.43
N SER A 162 -10.36 -1.89 17.37
CA SER A 162 -11.20 -2.47 18.39
C SER A 162 -10.37 -2.95 19.60
N GLU A 163 -11.04 -3.20 20.72
CA GLU A 163 -10.43 -3.85 21.88
C GLU A 163 -9.85 -5.22 21.51
N ARG A 164 -10.46 -5.94 20.56
CA ARG A 164 -9.96 -7.24 20.10
C ARG A 164 -8.63 -7.12 19.37
N THR A 165 -8.48 -6.16 18.44
CA THR A 165 -7.21 -5.92 17.75
C THR A 165 -6.12 -5.51 18.72
N ARG A 166 -6.44 -4.72 19.76
CA ARG A 166 -5.52 -4.35 20.84
C ARG A 166 -5.03 -5.59 21.59
N GLN A 167 -5.94 -6.48 21.99
CA GLN A 167 -5.60 -7.75 22.69
C GLN A 167 -4.75 -8.67 21.83
N LEU A 168 -4.90 -8.63 20.52
CA LEU A 168 -4.10 -9.40 19.57
C LEU A 168 -2.73 -8.76 19.25
N GLY A 169 -2.39 -7.65 19.89
CA GLY A 169 -1.08 -6.99 19.76
C GLY A 169 -0.97 -6.07 18.56
N CYS A 170 -2.08 -5.63 17.96
CA CYS A 170 -2.05 -4.63 16.92
C CYS A 170 -1.80 -3.23 17.50
N TRP A 171 -1.12 -2.37 16.74
CA TRP A 171 -0.90 -1.00 17.16
C TRP A 171 -2.22 -0.23 17.27
N GLN A 172 -2.17 0.91 17.96
CA GLN A 172 -3.32 1.79 18.12
C GLN A 172 -3.03 3.13 17.45
N GLY A 173 -3.39 3.25 16.17
CA GLY A 173 -3.19 4.49 15.40
C GLY A 173 -4.02 5.64 15.93
N PHE A 174 -5.15 5.35 16.62
CA PHE A 174 -5.95 6.36 17.32
C PHE A 174 -5.09 7.12 18.33
N ASP A 175 -4.33 6.40 19.15
CA ASP A 175 -3.44 6.99 20.16
C ASP A 175 -2.19 7.60 19.49
N ALA A 176 -1.59 6.89 18.52
CA ALA A 176 -0.35 7.30 17.85
C ALA A 176 -0.50 8.59 17.01
N LEU A 177 -1.65 8.78 16.36
CA LEU A 177 -1.87 9.91 15.44
C LEU A 177 -2.68 11.06 16.03
N GLY A 178 -3.26 10.90 17.22
CA GLY A 178 -4.15 11.88 17.82
C GLY A 178 -3.49 13.26 18.01
N GLY A 179 -2.29 13.29 18.55
CA GLY A 179 -1.49 14.51 18.75
C GLY A 179 -1.15 15.21 17.44
N THR A 180 -0.69 14.43 16.45
CA THR A 180 -0.34 14.94 15.12
C THR A 180 -1.55 15.54 14.40
N ILE A 181 -2.71 14.87 14.45
CA ILE A 181 -3.95 15.38 13.86
C ILE A 181 -4.35 16.70 14.50
N GLN A 182 -4.25 16.81 15.84
CA GLN A 182 -4.55 18.04 16.58
C GLN A 182 -3.61 19.18 16.17
N GLU A 183 -2.32 18.93 16.11
CA GLU A 183 -1.30 19.90 15.67
C GLU A 183 -1.57 20.40 14.24
N TRP A 184 -1.92 19.51 13.34
CA TRP A 184 -2.20 19.87 11.94
C TRP A 184 -3.59 20.47 11.71
N THR A 185 -4.42 20.55 12.77
CA THR A 185 -5.74 21.19 12.72
C THR A 185 -5.59 22.67 13.05
N THR A 186 -5.48 23.51 12.02
CA THR A 186 -5.39 24.96 12.17
C THR A 186 -6.05 25.67 11.00
N THR A 187 -6.60 26.86 11.28
CA THR A 187 -7.09 27.81 10.26
C THR A 187 -6.03 28.85 9.88
N THR A 188 -4.93 28.91 10.65
CA THR A 188 -3.79 29.79 10.33
C THR A 188 -3.04 29.21 9.13
N PRO A 189 -2.73 30.01 8.11
CA PRO A 189 -1.89 29.58 6.99
C PRO A 189 -0.52 29.10 7.47
N THR A 190 -0.07 28.01 6.87
CA THR A 190 1.24 27.37 7.14
C THR A 190 1.99 27.09 5.83
N PRO A 191 2.35 28.15 5.06
CA PRO A 191 2.96 27.97 3.73
C PRO A 191 4.28 27.19 3.78
N ASP A 192 5.00 27.26 4.91
CA ASP A 192 6.28 26.59 5.12
C ASP A 192 6.15 25.23 5.83
N PHE A 193 4.93 24.69 5.92
CA PHE A 193 4.71 23.39 6.55
C PHE A 193 5.49 22.29 5.81
N VAL A 194 6.19 21.47 6.60
CA VAL A 194 6.81 20.20 6.16
C VAL A 194 6.68 19.22 7.33
N PRO A 195 6.39 17.94 7.09
CA PRO A 195 6.46 16.92 8.14
C PRO A 195 7.83 16.90 8.83
N THR A 196 7.86 16.74 10.15
CA THR A 196 9.10 16.70 10.92
C THR A 196 9.92 15.44 10.62
N ASP A 197 11.23 15.48 10.91
CA ASP A 197 12.10 14.30 10.79
C ASP A 197 11.64 13.17 11.71
N ASP A 198 11.20 13.49 12.93
CA ASP A 198 10.70 12.50 13.89
C ASP A 198 9.46 11.77 13.35
N TYR A 199 8.52 12.52 12.75
CA TYR A 199 7.36 11.92 12.11
C TYR A 199 7.74 11.01 10.93
N CYS A 200 8.65 11.47 10.07
CA CYS A 200 9.14 10.66 8.96
C CYS A 200 9.86 9.40 9.44
N ASN A 201 10.74 9.51 10.44
CA ASN A 201 11.46 8.38 11.01
C ASN A 201 10.52 7.37 11.64
N PHE A 202 9.54 7.83 12.42
CA PHE A 202 8.51 6.96 13.01
C PHE A 202 7.81 6.12 11.94
N LEU A 203 7.34 6.73 10.85
CA LEU A 203 6.64 6.03 9.78
C LEU A 203 7.55 5.03 9.03
N ILE A 204 8.82 5.42 8.83
CA ILE A 204 9.80 4.56 8.16
C ILE A 204 10.14 3.35 9.04
N ASP A 205 10.37 3.56 10.33
CA ASP A 205 10.67 2.48 11.27
C ASP A 205 9.52 1.46 11.36
N VAL A 206 8.31 1.96 11.46
CA VAL A 206 7.10 1.13 11.55
C VAL A 206 6.86 0.35 10.25
N GLY A 207 7.05 0.99 9.09
CA GLY A 207 6.75 0.39 7.79
C GLY A 207 7.84 -0.53 7.26
N PHE A 208 9.08 -0.04 7.26
CA PHE A 208 10.22 -0.72 6.64
C PHE A 208 11.11 -1.49 7.63
N GLY A 209 10.94 -1.25 8.93
CA GLY A 209 11.81 -1.76 9.99
C GLY A 209 12.92 -0.79 10.39
N GLN A 210 13.44 -0.95 11.60
CA GLN A 210 14.46 -0.04 12.18
C GLN A 210 15.80 -0.13 11.44
N ASP A 211 16.15 -1.31 10.92
CA ASP A 211 17.41 -1.58 10.23
C ASP A 211 17.37 -1.27 8.73
N VAL A 212 16.41 -0.43 8.29
CA VAL A 212 16.31 -0.03 6.89
C VAL A 212 17.60 0.69 6.43
N PRO A 213 18.11 0.42 5.20
CA PRO A 213 19.29 1.09 4.69
C PRO A 213 19.17 2.62 4.71
N ALA A 214 20.27 3.32 5.04
CA ALA A 214 20.29 4.78 5.18
C ALA A 214 19.80 5.51 3.93
N GLU A 215 20.12 5.01 2.73
CA GLU A 215 19.64 5.56 1.46
C GLU A 215 18.13 5.40 1.29
N THR A 216 17.56 4.27 1.72
CA THR A 216 16.11 4.06 1.71
C THR A 216 15.42 5.01 2.70
N ARG A 217 15.97 5.16 3.90
CA ARG A 217 15.48 6.12 4.90
C ARG A 217 15.50 7.54 4.35
N LYS A 218 16.62 7.97 3.79
CA LYS A 218 16.76 9.29 3.17
C LYS A 218 15.70 9.50 2.08
N PHE A 219 15.59 8.54 1.16
CA PHE A 219 14.60 8.61 0.07
C PHE A 219 13.17 8.79 0.57
N TRP A 220 12.74 7.97 1.52
CA TRP A 220 11.38 8.06 2.03
C TRP A 220 11.15 9.32 2.87
N THR A 221 12.16 9.79 3.63
CA THR A 221 12.08 11.08 4.32
C THR A 221 11.87 12.22 3.33
N GLU A 222 12.67 12.28 2.26
CA GLU A 222 12.55 13.29 1.21
C GLU A 222 11.21 13.18 0.46
N THR A 223 10.75 11.96 0.15
CA THR A 223 9.47 11.69 -0.51
C THR A 223 8.29 12.15 0.35
N ILE A 224 8.25 11.78 1.63
CA ILE A 224 7.19 12.20 2.55
C ILE A 224 7.16 13.73 2.67
N LYS A 225 8.30 14.36 2.89
CA LYS A 225 8.39 15.81 3.00
C LYS A 225 7.95 16.51 1.70
N SER A 226 8.38 16.04 0.54
CA SER A 226 8.01 16.64 -0.73
C SER A 226 6.52 16.49 -1.06
N ASN A 227 5.91 15.36 -0.69
CA ASN A 227 4.49 15.12 -0.92
C ASN A 227 3.57 15.95 -0.04
N TYR A 228 4.05 16.41 1.13
CA TYR A 228 3.23 17.07 2.13
C TYR A 228 3.76 18.44 2.51
N GLN A 229 4.02 19.30 1.51
CA GLN A 229 4.48 20.68 1.71
C GLN A 229 3.34 21.69 1.73
N GLY A 230 3.49 22.76 2.54
CA GLY A 230 2.61 23.89 2.60
C GLY A 230 1.21 23.55 3.11
N ASP A 231 0.29 24.48 2.96
CA ASP A 231 -1.09 24.33 3.45
C ASP A 231 -1.82 23.14 2.82
N ASP A 232 -1.66 22.91 1.51
CA ASP A 232 -2.27 21.76 0.85
C ASP A 232 -1.67 20.45 1.35
N GLY A 233 -0.35 20.38 1.51
CA GLY A 233 0.33 19.21 2.05
C GLY A 233 -0.12 18.89 3.47
N ARG A 234 -0.17 19.89 4.35
CA ARG A 234 -0.67 19.74 5.72
C ARG A 234 -2.12 19.25 5.74
N ARG A 235 -2.99 19.84 4.92
CA ARG A 235 -4.39 19.44 4.78
C ARG A 235 -4.51 17.97 4.39
N ARG A 236 -3.76 17.52 3.36
CA ARG A 236 -3.79 16.14 2.87
C ARG A 236 -3.23 15.16 3.89
N ALA A 237 -2.11 15.47 4.53
CA ALA A 237 -1.51 14.64 5.57
C ALA A 237 -2.49 14.46 6.75
N ARG A 238 -3.12 15.55 7.20
CA ARG A 238 -4.14 15.51 8.24
C ARG A 238 -5.33 14.63 7.85
N MET A 239 -5.86 14.80 6.63
CA MET A 239 -6.99 14.01 6.16
C MET A 239 -6.65 12.53 6.01
N ALA A 240 -5.46 12.19 5.53
CA ALA A 240 -4.97 10.83 5.47
C ALA A 240 -4.88 10.19 6.86
N ALA A 241 -4.38 10.93 7.86
CA ALA A 241 -4.30 10.48 9.25
C ALA A 241 -5.69 10.27 9.88
N ILE A 242 -6.64 11.20 9.64
CA ILE A 242 -8.04 11.05 10.09
C ILE A 242 -8.67 9.80 9.47
N ASN A 243 -8.50 9.62 8.17
CA ASN A 243 -9.07 8.49 7.43
C ASN A 243 -8.52 7.14 7.94
N LEU A 244 -7.23 7.08 8.27
CA LEU A 244 -6.63 5.90 8.91
C LEU A 244 -7.23 5.65 10.29
N ARG A 245 -7.35 6.69 11.12
CA ARG A 245 -7.84 6.59 12.51
C ARG A 245 -9.32 6.24 12.60
N GLU A 246 -10.14 6.78 11.69
CA GLU A 246 -11.61 6.70 11.76
C GLU A 246 -12.20 5.70 10.73
N ARG A 247 -11.36 4.81 10.19
CA ARG A 247 -11.83 3.79 9.25
C ARG A 247 -12.87 2.87 9.87
N ASP A 248 -13.85 2.46 9.09
CA ASP A 248 -14.81 1.42 9.44
C ASP A 248 -14.19 0.02 9.34
N GLY A 249 -14.62 -0.88 10.23
CA GLY A 249 -14.28 -2.31 10.17
C GLY A 249 -15.07 -3.04 9.07
N LEU A 250 -14.50 -4.14 8.57
CA LEU A 250 -15.09 -4.94 7.51
C LEU A 250 -15.57 -6.33 7.97
N HIS A 251 -15.45 -6.68 9.25
CA HIS A 251 -15.75 -8.03 9.74
C HIS A 251 -17.13 -8.53 9.32
N SER A 252 -18.16 -7.68 9.40
CA SER A 252 -19.54 -8.04 9.02
C SER A 252 -19.75 -8.19 7.49
N ARG A 253 -18.74 -7.86 6.67
CA ARG A 253 -18.80 -7.88 5.21
C ARG A 253 -17.82 -8.84 4.54
N LEU A 254 -16.89 -9.44 5.29
CA LEU A 254 -15.86 -10.32 4.70
C LEU A 254 -16.47 -11.57 4.07
N SER A 255 -17.61 -12.06 4.57
CA SER A 255 -18.38 -13.15 3.95
C SER A 255 -18.99 -12.78 2.59
N ASP A 256 -19.09 -11.48 2.25
CA ASP A 256 -19.63 -11.03 0.96
C ASP A 256 -18.56 -11.03 -0.14
N VAL A 257 -17.30 -11.15 0.21
CA VAL A 257 -16.20 -11.29 -0.76
C VAL A 257 -16.32 -12.64 -1.49
N LYS A 258 -16.34 -12.61 -2.83
CA LYS A 258 -16.56 -13.79 -3.69
C LYS A 258 -15.31 -14.21 -4.45
N CYS A 259 -14.36 -13.31 -4.65
CA CYS A 259 -13.12 -13.61 -5.34
C CYS A 259 -12.10 -14.30 -4.39
N PRO A 260 -11.14 -15.07 -4.92
CA PRO A 260 -10.04 -15.65 -4.15
C PRO A 260 -9.27 -14.59 -3.37
N VAL A 261 -8.77 -14.96 -2.18
CA VAL A 261 -7.98 -14.11 -1.28
C VAL A 261 -6.67 -14.80 -0.94
N LEU A 262 -5.55 -14.14 -1.20
CA LEU A 262 -4.24 -14.51 -0.69
C LEU A 262 -3.75 -13.41 0.26
N TRP A 263 -4.00 -13.55 1.54
CA TRP A 263 -3.46 -12.63 2.54
C TRP A 263 -2.03 -13.01 2.91
N MET A 264 -1.09 -12.09 2.78
CA MET A 264 0.29 -12.31 3.20
C MET A 264 0.64 -11.41 4.37
N HIS A 265 1.33 -11.98 5.39
CA HIS A 265 1.62 -11.26 6.64
C HIS A 265 3.01 -11.61 7.15
N GLY A 266 3.77 -10.61 7.58
CA GLY A 266 5.12 -10.79 8.11
C GLY A 266 5.16 -11.01 9.61
N THR A 267 6.05 -11.89 10.11
CA THR A 267 6.17 -12.14 11.56
C THR A 267 6.84 -11.00 12.32
N SER A 268 7.53 -10.08 11.62
CA SER A 268 8.14 -8.88 12.17
C SER A 268 7.34 -7.60 11.92
N ASP A 269 6.06 -7.73 11.52
CA ASP A 269 5.15 -6.60 11.37
C ASP A 269 4.88 -5.97 12.75
N GLN A 270 5.24 -4.68 12.89
CA GLN A 270 5.06 -3.93 14.15
C GLN A 270 3.72 -3.22 14.24
N VAL A 271 2.91 -3.26 13.17
CA VAL A 271 1.59 -2.61 13.11
C VAL A 271 0.47 -3.60 13.39
N TYR A 272 0.46 -4.73 12.69
CA TYR A 272 -0.56 -5.76 12.84
C TYR A 272 0.10 -7.11 13.11
N SER A 273 -0.49 -7.87 14.01
CA SER A 273 0.04 -9.18 14.39
C SER A 273 -0.43 -10.28 13.44
N VAL A 274 0.36 -11.34 13.33
CA VAL A 274 -0.04 -12.57 12.64
C VAL A 274 -1.29 -13.17 13.29
N ALA A 275 -1.41 -13.12 14.63
CA ALA A 275 -2.58 -13.62 15.34
C ALA A 275 -3.88 -12.92 14.91
N ASN A 276 -3.83 -11.61 14.64
CA ASN A 276 -4.97 -10.88 14.09
C ASN A 276 -5.32 -11.38 12.68
N ALA A 277 -4.33 -11.54 11.80
CA ALA A 277 -4.57 -12.04 10.45
C ALA A 277 -5.12 -13.49 10.45
N GLU A 278 -4.68 -14.35 11.39
CA GLU A 278 -5.19 -15.72 11.58
C GLU A 278 -6.65 -15.77 12.05
N GLU A 279 -7.11 -14.79 12.80
CA GLU A 279 -8.52 -14.67 13.16
C GLU A 279 -9.36 -14.14 12.00
N GLU A 280 -8.91 -13.06 11.38
CA GLU A 280 -9.69 -12.34 10.38
C GLU A 280 -9.81 -13.11 9.05
N ILE A 281 -8.78 -13.89 8.64
CA ILE A 281 -8.86 -14.70 7.41
C ILE A 281 -10.03 -15.70 7.44
N LYS A 282 -10.43 -16.17 8.61
CA LYS A 282 -11.55 -17.11 8.80
C LYS A 282 -12.91 -16.50 8.50
N LEU A 283 -13.00 -15.16 8.46
CA LEU A 283 -14.24 -14.44 8.17
C LEU A 283 -14.56 -14.39 6.67
N PHE A 284 -13.61 -14.74 5.81
CA PHE A 284 -13.82 -14.90 4.36
C PHE A 284 -14.45 -16.27 4.06
N THR A 285 -15.69 -16.47 4.47
CA THR A 285 -16.35 -17.79 4.47
C THR A 285 -16.88 -18.25 3.10
N ASN A 286 -16.97 -17.36 2.11
CA ASN A 286 -17.62 -17.64 0.83
C ASN A 286 -16.66 -17.58 -0.38
N CYS A 287 -15.35 -17.69 -0.14
CA CYS A 287 -14.31 -17.70 -1.19
C CYS A 287 -13.11 -18.59 -0.79
N ASP A 288 -12.22 -18.89 -1.74
CA ASP A 288 -10.91 -19.54 -1.46
C ASP A 288 -9.99 -18.50 -0.81
N ALA A 289 -9.92 -18.48 0.51
CA ALA A 289 -9.12 -17.54 1.28
C ALA A 289 -7.98 -18.26 2.00
N LYS A 290 -6.75 -17.75 1.83
CA LYS A 290 -5.54 -18.30 2.43
C LYS A 290 -4.71 -17.22 3.06
N LEU A 291 -4.14 -17.53 4.24
CA LEU A 291 -3.09 -16.76 4.87
C LEU A 291 -1.73 -17.39 4.58
N GLN A 292 -0.79 -16.59 4.12
CA GLN A 292 0.62 -16.95 4.01
C GLN A 292 1.44 -16.09 4.97
N VAL A 293 1.99 -16.70 5.99
CA VAL A 293 2.89 -16.04 6.94
C VAL A 293 4.31 -16.07 6.39
N VAL A 294 5.00 -14.93 6.47
CA VAL A 294 6.38 -14.76 5.98
C VAL A 294 7.29 -14.45 7.17
N GLU A 295 8.20 -15.38 7.46
CA GLU A 295 9.14 -15.24 8.57
C GLU A 295 10.09 -14.05 8.36
N GLY A 296 10.24 -13.21 9.39
CA GLY A 296 11.06 -11.99 9.35
C GLY A 296 10.46 -10.85 8.50
N GLY A 297 9.30 -11.07 7.86
CA GLY A 297 8.65 -10.05 7.04
C GLY A 297 8.23 -8.83 7.86
N GLN A 298 8.59 -7.62 7.37
CA GLN A 298 8.20 -6.35 7.97
C GLN A 298 6.80 -5.93 7.50
N HIS A 299 6.27 -4.83 8.05
CA HIS A 299 4.95 -4.30 7.70
C HIS A 299 4.80 -4.05 6.18
N PHE A 300 5.81 -3.44 5.55
CA PHE A 300 5.85 -3.31 4.09
C PHE A 300 6.50 -4.54 3.46
N LEU A 301 5.73 -5.63 3.44
CA LEU A 301 6.20 -6.95 3.02
C LEU A 301 6.71 -6.97 1.57
N SER A 302 6.09 -6.20 0.67
CA SER A 302 6.52 -6.05 -0.73
C SER A 302 7.92 -5.43 -0.88
N PHE A 303 8.38 -4.70 0.16
CA PHE A 303 9.72 -4.15 0.23
C PHE A 303 10.70 -5.09 0.93
N SER A 304 10.31 -5.64 2.09
CA SER A 304 11.22 -6.45 2.91
C SER A 304 11.49 -7.85 2.32
N HIS A 305 10.49 -8.43 1.65
CA HIS A 305 10.54 -9.79 1.07
C HIS A 305 9.97 -9.81 -0.36
N PRO A 306 10.50 -9.00 -1.28
CA PRO A 306 9.93 -8.85 -2.62
C PRO A 306 9.88 -10.18 -3.39
N GLU A 307 10.90 -11.03 -3.28
CA GLU A 307 10.95 -12.31 -4.03
C GLU A 307 9.82 -13.26 -3.61
N ILE A 308 9.47 -13.27 -2.31
CA ILE A 308 8.38 -14.10 -1.79
C ILE A 308 7.03 -13.55 -2.25
N VAL A 309 6.84 -12.23 -2.15
CA VAL A 309 5.61 -11.56 -2.60
C VAL A 309 5.42 -11.73 -4.11
N ASP A 310 6.45 -11.50 -4.90
CA ASP A 310 6.40 -11.56 -6.36
C ASP A 310 6.11 -12.98 -6.86
N SER A 311 6.75 -13.98 -6.26
CA SER A 311 6.48 -15.40 -6.58
C SER A 311 5.05 -15.79 -6.22
N ALA A 312 4.57 -15.40 -5.04
CA ALA A 312 3.21 -15.69 -4.60
C ALA A 312 2.16 -14.99 -5.48
N LEU A 313 2.41 -13.72 -5.86
CA LEU A 313 1.57 -12.95 -6.77
C LEU A 313 1.45 -13.65 -8.13
N LEU A 314 2.58 -14.04 -8.75
CA LEU A 314 2.58 -14.74 -10.05
C LEU A 314 1.80 -16.07 -9.99
N GLN A 315 2.03 -16.86 -8.95
CA GLN A 315 1.33 -18.14 -8.76
C GLN A 315 -0.17 -17.93 -8.56
N PHE A 316 -0.55 -16.94 -7.76
CA PHE A 316 -1.94 -16.61 -7.49
C PHE A 316 -2.66 -16.15 -8.75
N VAL A 317 -2.07 -15.21 -9.49
CA VAL A 317 -2.65 -14.74 -10.77
C VAL A 317 -2.75 -15.90 -11.76
N LYS A 318 -1.71 -16.69 -11.94
CA LYS A 318 -1.72 -17.84 -12.86
C LYS A 318 -2.80 -18.87 -12.54
N LYS A 319 -3.12 -19.04 -11.26
CA LYS A 319 -4.16 -20.00 -10.81
C LYS A 319 -5.57 -19.50 -11.10
N HIS A 320 -5.79 -18.18 -11.08
CA HIS A 320 -7.13 -17.58 -11.02
C HIS A 320 -7.47 -16.66 -12.21
N ALA A 321 -6.53 -16.44 -13.16
CA ALA A 321 -6.74 -15.66 -14.39
C ALA A 321 -7.57 -16.39 -15.43
#